data_1966f93add8483509a76de3d44cf7979
#
_entry.id   1966f93add8483509a76de3d44cf7979
#
_cell.length_a   1.000
_cell.length_b   1.000
_cell.length_c   1.000
_cell.angle_alpha   90.00
_cell.angle_beta   90.00
_cell.angle_gamma   90.00
#
_symmetry.space_group_name_H-M   'P 1'
#
loop_
_entity.id
_entity.type
_entity.pdbx_description
1 polymer ?
#
loop_
_entity_poly.entity_id
_entity_poly.type
_entity_poly.pdbx_seq_one_letter_code
_entity_poly.pdbx_strand_id
1 'polypeptide(L)'
;MLFERGILRKFLMMLLAAAGLLICSVRSEARDAYVRLAAGGTFVVEGEHGLSLLAGGNQERELGRSATIALRGGKAVVGKHAFPLPVRIFSSGLLRFNRRSYRGDFLLTRNGLLNVLDLEDYLRGVLPAEVGAKWPQEALRVQAIISRTYLLRQSLNRSARGFDVTDSVSDQVYRGAGVETARTNQAVQSTAGEVLIYGKDLAFTPFHSDSGGHTANNADVWGKVLPYLGGVPEPRAYRSPNTSWAVRISRTTVESALTKIGGSVGTVSEIRIAGTDKGGRSTALTFIGPRGSKTVKSSLFRMAIGPNILKSTMLTAGSGPVSGSAPQQPAPSAPPADSAAMPEIKESDWVPDASGSTDGGLPRAPVPTSNEPLSPAQEERLTRMTADGVFTTAELIDMLTNPDKKKGYLYIGFQRSGKRKPASQPAAKPPRTTVVPPAPVPAPSSPPPIPGGAAITKEGDAFIFRGRGWGHGVGLSQWGALTLAGEGWTAERILEHYYPGTHVKSSR
;
A
#
# COMPACT_ATOMS: atom_id res chain seq x y z
N MET A 1 -57.73 3.28 -43.21
CA MET A 1 -56.57 4.17 -42.92
C MET A 1 -56.35 4.54 -41.44
N LEU A 2 -57.31 4.41 -40.55
CA LEU A 2 -57.06 4.67 -39.10
C LEU A 2 -56.59 3.49 -38.28
N PHE A 3 -56.74 2.26 -38.77
CA PHE A 3 -56.34 1.04 -38.06
C PHE A 3 -54.82 0.70 -38.20
N GLU A 4 -54.19 1.09 -39.29
CA GLU A 4 -52.76 0.82 -39.52
C GLU A 4 -51.83 1.76 -38.74
N ARG A 5 -52.27 3.02 -38.46
CA ARG A 5 -51.46 3.95 -37.69
C ARG A 5 -51.30 3.54 -36.22
N GLY A 6 -52.25 2.80 -35.66
CA GLY A 6 -52.22 2.29 -34.28
C GLY A 6 -51.24 1.16 -34.07
N ILE A 7 -51.13 0.28 -35.07
CA ILE A 7 -50.22 -0.88 -35.04
C ILE A 7 -48.77 -0.43 -35.23
N LEU A 8 -48.52 0.49 -36.17
CA LEU A 8 -47.19 1.04 -36.42
C LEU A 8 -46.64 1.83 -35.20
N ARG A 9 -47.51 2.55 -34.47
CA ARG A 9 -47.14 3.29 -33.26
C ARG A 9 -46.83 2.34 -32.09
N LYS A 10 -47.55 1.22 -31.96
CA LYS A 10 -47.25 0.20 -30.95
C LYS A 10 -45.96 -0.57 -31.28
N PHE A 11 -45.70 -0.84 -32.56
CA PHE A 11 -44.45 -1.48 -33.00
C PHE A 11 -43.25 -0.56 -32.82
N LEU A 12 -43.40 0.76 -33.09
CA LEU A 12 -42.36 1.75 -32.87
C LEU A 12 -42.08 1.96 -31.37
N MET A 13 -43.11 1.95 -30.52
CA MET A 13 -42.91 1.95 -29.06
C MET A 13 -42.28 0.66 -28.51
N MET A 14 -42.59 -0.49 -29.08
CA MET A 14 -41.94 -1.75 -28.73
C MET A 14 -40.49 -1.80 -29.19
N LEU A 15 -40.17 -1.25 -30.36
CA LEU A 15 -38.80 -1.11 -30.87
C LEU A 15 -38.00 -0.10 -30.04
N LEU A 16 -38.57 1.02 -29.58
CA LEU A 16 -37.97 1.98 -28.70
C LEU A 16 -37.75 1.41 -27.26
N ALA A 17 -38.72 0.60 -26.78
CA ALA A 17 -38.56 -0.14 -25.52
C ALA A 17 -37.50 -1.24 -25.61
N ALA A 18 -37.41 -1.96 -26.73
CA ALA A 18 -36.40 -2.95 -26.99
C ALA A 18 -35.00 -2.31 -27.20
N ALA A 19 -34.92 -1.16 -27.90
CA ALA A 19 -33.68 -0.38 -28.01
C ALA A 19 -33.28 0.24 -26.66
N GLY A 20 -34.24 0.68 -25.84
CA GLY A 20 -33.96 1.12 -24.46
C GLY A 20 -33.50 0.00 -23.53
N LEU A 21 -33.93 -1.24 -23.77
CA LEU A 21 -33.45 -2.45 -23.05
C LEU A 21 -32.12 -2.97 -23.60
N LEU A 22 -31.77 -2.71 -24.86
CA LEU A 22 -30.46 -3.04 -25.43
C LEU A 22 -29.36 -2.00 -25.11
N ILE A 23 -29.73 -0.78 -24.68
CA ILE A 23 -28.81 0.21 -24.10
C ILE A 23 -28.67 -0.03 -22.59
N CYS A 24 -29.38 -1.01 -22.02
CA CYS A 24 -29.03 -1.54 -20.72
C CYS A 24 -27.74 -2.38 -20.85
N SER A 25 -26.68 -1.62 -21.22
CA SER A 25 -25.29 -1.78 -20.80
C SER A 25 -24.92 -3.26 -20.47
N VAL A 26 -24.06 -3.80 -21.23
CA VAL A 26 -22.92 -4.53 -20.69
C VAL A 26 -22.23 -3.56 -19.70
N ARG A 27 -22.80 -3.34 -18.52
CA ARG A 27 -22.03 -2.97 -17.35
C ARG A 27 -21.12 -4.17 -17.12
N SER A 28 -19.88 -4.07 -17.58
CA SER A 28 -18.78 -4.80 -16.98
C SER A 28 -19.10 -4.87 -15.49
N GLU A 29 -19.13 -6.04 -14.87
CA GLU A 29 -19.35 -6.16 -13.43
C GLU A 29 -18.38 -5.19 -12.75
N ALA A 30 -18.90 -4.03 -12.36
CA ALA A 30 -18.14 -2.97 -11.74
C ALA A 30 -17.61 -3.57 -10.44
N ARG A 31 -16.30 -3.80 -10.37
CA ARG A 31 -15.68 -4.36 -9.16
C ARG A 31 -15.53 -3.23 -8.16
N ASP A 32 -16.29 -3.28 -7.08
CA ASP A 32 -16.20 -2.28 -6.03
C ASP A 32 -14.89 -2.41 -5.26
N ALA A 33 -14.24 -1.26 -5.05
CA ALA A 33 -13.14 -1.08 -4.12
C ALA A 33 -13.69 -0.78 -2.72
N TYR A 34 -13.14 -1.45 -1.70
CA TYR A 34 -13.45 -1.23 -0.29
C TYR A 34 -12.24 -0.63 0.41
N VAL A 35 -12.24 0.70 0.53
CA VAL A 35 -11.11 1.48 1.06
C VAL A 35 -11.37 1.88 2.49
N ARG A 36 -10.54 1.42 3.44
CA ARG A 36 -10.69 1.81 4.84
C ARG A 36 -10.12 3.21 5.08
N LEU A 37 -11.00 4.15 5.42
CA LEU A 37 -10.65 5.55 5.74
C LEU A 37 -10.32 5.75 7.23
N ALA A 38 -10.98 5.00 8.13
CA ALA A 38 -10.75 5.08 9.56
C ALA A 38 -11.08 3.75 10.24
N ALA A 39 -10.32 3.37 11.28
CA ALA A 39 -10.48 2.07 11.96
C ALA A 39 -11.60 2.05 12.99
N GLY A 40 -11.99 3.20 13.54
CA GLY A 40 -13.03 3.31 14.56
C GLY A 40 -13.20 4.76 15.02
N GLY A 41 -14.13 4.98 15.96
CA GLY A 41 -14.35 6.29 16.56
C GLY A 41 -15.68 6.94 16.19
N THR A 42 -15.67 8.26 16.21
CA THR A 42 -16.80 9.11 15.82
C THR A 42 -16.46 9.80 14.50
N PHE A 43 -17.38 9.76 13.54
CA PHE A 43 -17.20 10.28 12.19
C PHE A 43 -18.20 11.41 11.95
N VAL A 44 -17.73 12.55 11.49
CA VAL A 44 -18.57 13.60 10.92
C VAL A 44 -18.58 13.42 9.42
N VAL A 45 -19.75 13.13 8.86
CA VAL A 45 -19.94 12.87 7.43
C VAL A 45 -20.90 13.91 6.88
N GLU A 46 -20.60 14.43 5.69
CA GLU A 46 -21.45 15.39 4.97
C GLU A 46 -21.81 14.85 3.59
N GLY A 47 -22.98 15.20 3.10
CA GLY A 47 -23.44 14.88 1.74
C GLY A 47 -23.76 16.15 0.97
N GLU A 48 -23.28 16.24 -0.26
CA GLU A 48 -23.50 17.42 -1.13
C GLU A 48 -24.98 17.72 -1.32
N HIS A 49 -25.80 16.68 -1.51
CA HIS A 49 -27.27 16.79 -1.71
C HIS A 49 -28.07 16.12 -0.59
N GLY A 50 -27.52 16.08 0.63
CA GLY A 50 -28.08 15.39 1.78
C GLY A 50 -27.49 13.99 1.97
N LEU A 51 -27.77 13.41 3.12
CA LEU A 51 -27.31 12.08 3.52
C LEU A 51 -28.51 11.19 3.80
N SER A 52 -28.43 9.97 3.31
CA SER A 52 -29.29 8.85 3.73
C SER A 52 -28.44 7.78 4.40
N LEU A 53 -29.03 7.11 5.38
CA LEU A 53 -28.48 5.96 6.07
C LEU A 53 -29.39 4.76 5.83
N LEU A 54 -28.81 3.63 5.40
CA LEU A 54 -29.49 2.35 5.25
C LEU A 54 -28.87 1.33 6.19
N ALA A 55 -29.68 0.80 7.11
CA ALA A 55 -29.33 -0.29 8.02
C ALA A 55 -30.03 -1.60 7.64
N GLY A 56 -29.65 -2.71 8.25
CA GLY A 56 -30.25 -4.02 8.02
C GLY A 56 -31.78 -4.02 8.08
N GLY A 57 -32.42 -4.79 7.17
CA GLY A 57 -33.88 -4.85 7.05
C GLY A 57 -34.51 -3.67 6.26
N ASN A 58 -33.76 -3.01 5.41
CA ASN A 58 -34.20 -1.87 4.57
C ASN A 58 -34.67 -0.65 5.40
N GLN A 59 -34.14 -0.45 6.60
CA GLN A 59 -34.40 0.75 7.39
C GLN A 59 -33.59 1.92 6.82
N GLU A 60 -34.22 2.69 5.95
CA GLU A 60 -33.66 3.94 5.42
C GLU A 60 -34.03 5.11 6.35
N ARG A 61 -33.09 6.04 6.50
CA ARG A 61 -33.26 7.25 7.29
C ARG A 61 -32.51 8.42 6.67
N GLU A 62 -33.20 9.52 6.45
CA GLU A 62 -32.56 10.78 6.11
C GLU A 62 -31.86 11.39 7.32
N LEU A 63 -30.65 11.92 7.09
CA LEU A 63 -29.79 12.51 8.13
C LEU A 63 -29.55 14.01 7.93
N GLY A 64 -30.17 14.65 6.91
CA GLY A 64 -29.89 16.02 6.51
C GLY A 64 -28.57 16.13 5.76
N ARG A 65 -27.90 17.30 5.80
CA ARG A 65 -26.65 17.53 5.04
C ARG A 65 -25.39 17.06 5.76
N SER A 66 -25.47 16.89 7.08
CA SER A 66 -24.33 16.47 7.90
C SER A 66 -24.83 15.59 9.05
N ALA A 67 -24.07 14.58 9.39
CA ALA A 67 -24.37 13.69 10.51
C ALA A 67 -23.10 13.30 11.27
N THR A 68 -23.22 13.27 12.60
CA THR A 68 -22.21 12.67 13.47
C THR A 68 -22.61 11.23 13.77
N ILE A 69 -21.76 10.28 13.38
CA ILE A 69 -22.00 8.84 13.50
C ILE A 69 -20.89 8.24 14.36
N ALA A 70 -21.25 7.63 15.46
CA ALA A 70 -20.29 6.97 16.36
C ALA A 70 -20.38 5.44 16.22
N LEU A 71 -19.23 4.79 16.15
CA LEU A 71 -19.12 3.33 16.26
C LEU A 71 -18.97 2.95 17.75
N ARG A 72 -20.06 2.45 18.37
CA ARG A 72 -20.10 2.09 19.79
C ARG A 72 -20.81 0.75 20.00
N GLY A 73 -20.23 -0.13 20.81
CA GLY A 73 -20.84 -1.43 21.15
C GLY A 73 -21.20 -2.28 19.93
N GLY A 74 -20.44 -2.20 18.83
CA GLY A 74 -20.72 -2.91 17.58
C GLY A 74 -21.93 -2.39 16.80
N LYS A 75 -22.39 -1.17 17.09
CA LYS A 75 -23.51 -0.49 16.43
C LYS A 75 -23.08 0.88 15.90
N ALA A 76 -23.76 1.36 14.86
CA ALA A 76 -23.71 2.74 14.42
C ALA A 76 -24.69 3.58 15.24
N VAL A 77 -24.23 4.61 15.92
CA VAL A 77 -25.07 5.49 16.75
C VAL A 77 -25.13 6.87 16.10
N VAL A 78 -26.36 7.35 15.81
CA VAL A 78 -26.66 8.68 15.26
C VAL A 78 -27.66 9.35 16.19
N GLY A 79 -27.23 10.38 16.91
CA GLY A 79 -28.02 11.01 17.96
C GLY A 79 -28.45 9.98 19.01
N LYS A 80 -29.77 9.79 19.19
CA LYS A 80 -30.35 8.79 20.13
C LYS A 80 -30.63 7.41 19.49
N HIS A 81 -30.35 7.23 18.21
CA HIS A 81 -30.66 6.00 17.48
C HIS A 81 -29.42 5.13 17.27
N ALA A 82 -29.56 3.82 17.49
CA ALA A 82 -28.51 2.84 17.29
C ALA A 82 -28.94 1.81 16.23
N PHE A 83 -28.11 1.64 15.21
CA PHE A 83 -28.35 0.76 14.06
C PHE A 83 -27.40 -0.42 14.08
N PRO A 84 -27.86 -1.65 13.75
CA PRO A 84 -26.96 -2.79 13.60
C PRO A 84 -26.01 -2.60 12.41
N LEU A 85 -24.78 -3.10 12.53
CA LEU A 85 -23.81 -3.08 11.44
C LEU A 85 -24.04 -4.27 10.46
N PRO A 86 -23.73 -4.14 9.19
CA PRO A 86 -23.18 -2.93 8.53
C PRO A 86 -24.23 -1.86 8.26
N VAL A 87 -23.78 -0.60 8.17
CA VAL A 87 -24.62 0.55 7.81
C VAL A 87 -24.04 1.24 6.59
N ARG A 88 -24.84 1.40 5.55
CA ARG A 88 -24.50 2.18 4.34
C ARG A 88 -24.93 3.63 4.53
N ILE A 89 -24.07 4.57 4.17
CA ILE A 89 -24.29 6.01 4.18
C ILE A 89 -24.05 6.50 2.77
N PHE A 90 -25.01 7.16 2.17
CA PHE A 90 -24.97 7.56 0.77
C PHE A 90 -25.58 8.94 0.53
N SER A 91 -25.25 9.49 -0.63
CA SER A 91 -25.75 10.77 -1.14
C SER A 91 -25.89 10.67 -2.66
N SER A 92 -26.75 11.47 -3.28
CA SER A 92 -26.80 11.59 -4.74
C SER A 92 -25.63 12.39 -5.33
N GLY A 93 -24.82 13.03 -4.48
CA GLY A 93 -23.58 13.73 -4.83
C GLY A 93 -22.38 13.17 -4.11
N LEU A 94 -21.33 13.98 -3.99
CA LEU A 94 -20.12 13.59 -3.26
C LEU A 94 -20.39 13.52 -1.75
N LEU A 95 -19.80 12.52 -1.12
CA LEU A 95 -19.67 12.43 0.33
C LEU A 95 -18.41 13.15 0.81
N ARG A 96 -18.44 13.70 2.01
CA ARG A 96 -17.28 14.35 2.64
C ARG A 96 -16.95 13.72 3.98
N PHE A 97 -15.66 13.52 4.22
CA PHE A 97 -15.07 13.05 5.48
C PHE A 97 -13.68 13.62 5.63
N ASN A 98 -13.33 14.15 6.80
CA ASN A 98 -12.02 14.74 7.09
C ASN A 98 -11.56 15.74 6.01
N ARG A 99 -12.43 16.68 5.62
CA ARG A 99 -12.18 17.73 4.61
C ARG A 99 -11.91 17.21 3.19
N ARG A 100 -12.14 15.93 2.92
CA ARG A 100 -12.00 15.33 1.58
C ARG A 100 -13.34 14.93 1.02
N SER A 101 -13.48 15.02 -0.30
CA SER A 101 -14.66 14.59 -1.02
C SER A 101 -14.45 13.21 -1.63
N TYR A 102 -15.47 12.39 -1.63
CA TYR A 102 -15.42 10.99 -2.05
C TYR A 102 -16.59 10.65 -2.98
N ARG A 103 -16.29 9.86 -4.01
CA ARG A 103 -17.30 9.20 -4.85
C ARG A 103 -17.79 7.95 -4.13
N GLY A 104 -18.93 7.38 -4.62
CA GLY A 104 -19.52 6.18 -4.05
C GLY A 104 -20.10 6.41 -2.66
N ASP A 105 -20.15 5.36 -1.86
CA ASP A 105 -20.80 5.32 -0.56
C ASP A 105 -19.81 5.16 0.59
N PHE A 106 -20.26 5.48 1.79
CA PHE A 106 -19.57 5.04 2.99
C PHE A 106 -20.27 3.81 3.59
N LEU A 107 -19.50 2.83 3.98
CA LEU A 107 -19.95 1.63 4.68
C LEU A 107 -19.32 1.58 6.06
N LEU A 108 -20.11 1.72 7.10
CA LEU A 108 -19.65 1.55 8.47
C LEU A 108 -19.80 0.08 8.88
N THR A 109 -18.69 -0.52 9.22
CA THR A 109 -18.57 -1.92 9.62
C THR A 109 -17.85 -2.01 10.97
N ARG A 110 -17.68 -3.23 11.50
CA ARG A 110 -16.82 -3.47 12.67
C ARG A 110 -15.35 -3.13 12.40
N ASN A 111 -14.94 -3.05 11.14
CA ASN A 111 -13.58 -2.69 10.72
C ASN A 111 -13.38 -1.17 10.56
N GLY A 112 -14.41 -0.36 10.89
CA GLY A 112 -14.39 1.09 10.79
C GLY A 112 -15.19 1.63 9.60
N LEU A 113 -14.87 2.85 9.20
CA LEU A 113 -15.47 3.55 8.06
C LEU A 113 -14.75 3.19 6.77
N LEU A 114 -15.47 2.62 5.81
CA LEU A 114 -14.98 2.28 4.49
C LEU A 114 -15.61 3.21 3.45
N ASN A 115 -14.87 3.57 2.43
CA ASN A 115 -15.42 4.10 1.18
C ASN A 115 -15.58 2.95 0.19
N VAL A 116 -16.79 2.76 -0.33
CA VAL A 116 -17.13 1.72 -1.31
C VAL A 116 -17.50 2.40 -2.60
N LEU A 117 -16.73 2.13 -3.64
CA LEU A 117 -16.89 2.82 -4.92
C LEU A 117 -16.37 1.93 -6.07
N ASP A 118 -16.72 2.31 -7.31
CA ASP A 118 -16.17 1.69 -8.51
C ASP A 118 -14.64 1.75 -8.51
N LEU A 119 -14.00 0.67 -8.97
CA LEU A 119 -12.54 0.53 -8.98
C LEU A 119 -11.85 1.62 -9.81
N GLU A 120 -12.43 2.00 -10.96
CA GLU A 120 -11.83 3.05 -11.79
C GLU A 120 -11.98 4.44 -11.14
N ASP A 121 -13.08 4.69 -10.44
CA ASP A 121 -13.26 5.89 -9.62
C ASP A 121 -12.28 5.94 -8.43
N TYR A 122 -11.98 4.80 -7.80
CA TYR A 122 -10.92 4.70 -6.80
C TYR A 122 -9.57 5.12 -7.39
N LEU A 123 -9.21 4.63 -8.58
CA LEU A 123 -7.93 4.94 -9.23
C LEU A 123 -7.80 6.43 -9.58
N ARG A 124 -8.90 7.13 -9.90
CA ARG A 124 -8.88 8.59 -10.11
C ARG A 124 -8.43 9.36 -8.87
N GLY A 125 -8.74 8.84 -7.67
CA GLY A 125 -8.29 9.41 -6.40
C GLY A 125 -6.91 8.93 -5.94
N VAL A 126 -6.36 7.89 -6.55
CA VAL A 126 -5.02 7.32 -6.25
C VAL A 126 -3.94 7.95 -7.15
N LEU A 127 -4.13 7.94 -8.46
CA LEU A 127 -3.09 8.35 -9.40
C LEU A 127 -2.48 9.72 -9.08
N PRO A 128 -3.26 10.81 -8.94
CA PRO A 128 -2.68 12.12 -8.65
C PRO A 128 -2.11 12.24 -7.23
N ALA A 129 -2.43 11.30 -6.34
CA ALA A 129 -1.90 11.25 -4.99
C ALA A 129 -0.57 10.49 -4.90
N GLU A 130 -0.33 9.54 -5.81
CA GLU A 130 0.90 8.72 -5.87
C GLU A 130 1.95 9.33 -6.78
N VAL A 131 1.54 9.93 -7.92
CA VAL A 131 2.45 10.46 -8.94
C VAL A 131 2.04 11.87 -9.40
N GLY A 132 2.97 12.62 -9.94
CA GLY A 132 2.71 13.97 -10.44
C GLY A 132 1.74 13.97 -11.63
N ALA A 133 0.65 14.72 -11.55
CA ALA A 133 -0.36 14.80 -12.62
C ALA A 133 0.19 15.29 -13.97
N LYS A 134 1.36 15.97 -13.98
CA LYS A 134 2.02 16.46 -15.18
C LYS A 134 2.99 15.44 -15.81
N TRP A 135 3.10 14.24 -15.27
CA TRP A 135 4.00 13.20 -15.79
C TRP A 135 3.59 12.76 -17.20
N PRO A 136 4.52 12.17 -18.00
CA PRO A 136 4.21 11.59 -19.30
C PRO A 136 3.04 10.61 -19.21
N GLN A 137 2.20 10.56 -20.26
CA GLN A 137 1.00 9.74 -20.26
C GLN A 137 1.31 8.25 -20.03
N GLU A 138 2.40 7.74 -20.61
CA GLU A 138 2.81 6.34 -20.42
C GLU A 138 3.19 6.04 -18.96
N ALA A 139 3.84 6.96 -18.25
CA ALA A 139 4.10 6.78 -16.81
C ALA A 139 2.80 6.77 -15.96
N LEU A 140 1.81 7.59 -16.33
CA LEU A 140 0.49 7.58 -15.70
C LEU A 140 -0.27 6.27 -16.01
N ARG A 141 -0.20 5.75 -17.24
CA ARG A 141 -0.75 4.46 -17.63
C ARG A 141 -0.13 3.30 -16.83
N VAL A 142 1.20 3.29 -16.71
CA VAL A 142 1.93 2.33 -15.86
C VAL A 142 1.38 2.32 -14.44
N GLN A 143 1.28 3.52 -13.82
CA GLN A 143 0.78 3.62 -12.45
C GLN A 143 -0.68 3.16 -12.34
N ALA A 144 -1.54 3.45 -13.32
CA ALA A 144 -2.93 2.98 -13.33
C ALA A 144 -3.01 1.46 -13.36
N ILE A 145 -2.26 0.80 -14.26
CA ILE A 145 -2.24 -0.66 -14.40
C ILE A 145 -1.75 -1.35 -13.12
N ILE A 146 -0.63 -0.89 -12.54
CA ILE A 146 -0.10 -1.52 -11.31
C ILE A 146 -0.98 -1.25 -10.10
N SER A 147 -1.58 -0.07 -9.99
CA SER A 147 -2.49 0.26 -8.88
C SER A 147 -3.78 -0.56 -8.94
N ARG A 148 -4.33 -0.76 -10.14
CA ARG A 148 -5.48 -1.64 -10.37
C ARG A 148 -5.16 -3.08 -10.03
N THR A 149 -4.03 -3.59 -10.50
CA THR A 149 -3.56 -4.96 -10.22
C THR A 149 -3.35 -5.18 -8.73
N TYR A 150 -2.75 -4.21 -8.05
CA TYR A 150 -2.54 -4.24 -6.60
C TYR A 150 -3.87 -4.35 -5.85
N LEU A 151 -4.84 -3.45 -6.13
CA LEU A 151 -6.15 -3.48 -5.49
C LEU A 151 -6.86 -4.82 -5.71
N LEU A 152 -6.95 -5.28 -6.97
CA LEU A 152 -7.60 -6.55 -7.29
C LEU A 152 -6.93 -7.73 -6.60
N ARG A 153 -5.61 -7.73 -6.47
CA ARG A 153 -4.90 -8.75 -5.72
C ARG A 153 -5.21 -8.69 -4.22
N GLN A 154 -5.30 -7.50 -3.64
CA GLN A 154 -5.67 -7.32 -2.24
C GLN A 154 -7.14 -7.71 -1.97
N SER A 155 -8.03 -7.50 -2.93
CA SER A 155 -9.45 -7.88 -2.81
C SER A 155 -9.65 -9.39 -2.66
N LEU A 156 -8.70 -10.23 -3.10
CA LEU A 156 -8.73 -11.68 -2.85
C LEU A 156 -8.72 -12.03 -1.36
N ASN A 157 -8.25 -11.13 -0.51
CA ASN A 157 -8.19 -11.30 0.95
C ASN A 157 -9.29 -10.48 1.68
N ARG A 158 -10.25 -9.89 0.97
CA ARG A 158 -11.31 -9.04 1.54
C ARG A 158 -12.12 -9.76 2.61
N SER A 159 -12.50 -11.01 2.37
CA SER A 159 -13.25 -11.82 3.33
C SER A 159 -12.56 -11.97 4.69
N ALA A 160 -11.23 -11.98 4.70
CA ALA A 160 -10.45 -12.09 5.93
C ALA A 160 -10.18 -10.73 6.59
N ARG A 161 -10.02 -9.66 5.79
CA ARG A 161 -9.68 -8.30 6.27
C ARG A 161 -10.91 -7.42 6.51
N GLY A 162 -12.00 -7.67 5.77
CA GLY A 162 -13.21 -6.86 5.74
C GLY A 162 -13.08 -5.58 4.90
N PHE A 163 -11.96 -5.37 4.22
CA PHE A 163 -11.66 -4.28 3.28
C PHE A 163 -10.50 -4.69 2.35
N ASP A 164 -10.30 -3.99 1.26
CA ASP A 164 -9.21 -4.28 0.32
C ASP A 164 -7.92 -3.58 0.73
N VAL A 165 -7.97 -2.27 0.88
CA VAL A 165 -6.82 -1.39 1.11
C VAL A 165 -7.16 -0.32 2.16
N THR A 166 -6.11 0.30 2.70
CA THR A 166 -6.19 1.55 3.46
C THR A 166 -5.88 2.74 2.55
N ASP A 167 -6.28 3.96 2.94
CA ASP A 167 -6.03 5.22 2.22
C ASP A 167 -4.63 5.81 2.43
N SER A 168 -3.65 4.98 2.85
CA SER A 168 -2.34 5.40 3.32
C SER A 168 -1.19 4.72 2.59
N VAL A 169 0.04 5.17 2.85
CA VAL A 169 1.29 4.59 2.33
C VAL A 169 1.51 3.11 2.69
N SER A 170 0.68 2.54 3.59
CA SER A 170 0.73 1.10 3.90
C SER A 170 0.17 0.25 2.77
N ASP A 171 -0.72 0.80 1.95
CA ASP A 171 -1.26 0.19 0.74
C ASP A 171 -1.08 1.16 -0.44
N GLN A 172 -2.02 2.08 -0.68
CA GLN A 172 -1.96 3.11 -1.72
C GLN A 172 -2.51 4.43 -1.19
N VAL A 173 -1.82 5.53 -1.50
CA VAL A 173 -2.30 6.86 -1.08
C VAL A 173 -3.56 7.22 -1.84
N TYR A 174 -4.69 7.25 -1.15
CA TYR A 174 -5.98 7.63 -1.70
C TYR A 174 -6.47 8.93 -1.09
N ARG A 175 -6.86 9.90 -1.92
CA ARG A 175 -7.25 11.25 -1.48
C ARG A 175 -8.67 11.64 -1.87
N GLY A 176 -9.46 10.67 -2.39
CA GLY A 176 -10.82 10.92 -2.85
C GLY A 176 -10.90 11.74 -4.14
N ALA A 177 -12.07 12.30 -4.41
CA ALA A 177 -12.37 12.98 -5.67
C ALA A 177 -11.72 14.37 -5.83
N GLY A 178 -11.35 15.01 -4.70
CA GLY A 178 -10.84 16.39 -4.74
C GLY A 178 -9.46 16.57 -5.40
N VAL A 179 -8.74 15.48 -5.67
CA VAL A 179 -7.40 15.50 -6.29
C VAL A 179 -7.42 15.12 -7.78
N GLU A 180 -8.57 14.74 -8.31
CA GLU A 180 -8.74 14.28 -9.69
C GLU A 180 -8.31 15.36 -10.69
N THR A 181 -7.66 14.94 -11.77
CA THR A 181 -7.30 15.80 -12.91
C THR A 181 -7.70 15.13 -14.22
N ALA A 182 -8.03 15.93 -15.25
CA ALA A 182 -8.38 15.40 -16.57
C ALA A 182 -7.28 14.46 -17.12
N ARG A 183 -6.02 14.78 -16.92
CA ARG A 183 -4.87 14.03 -17.42
C ARG A 183 -4.72 12.66 -16.74
N THR A 184 -4.85 12.60 -15.42
CA THR A 184 -4.81 11.33 -14.68
C THR A 184 -6.05 10.50 -14.93
N ASN A 185 -7.23 11.13 -15.04
CA ASN A 185 -8.47 10.44 -15.41
C ASN A 185 -8.40 9.83 -16.82
N GLN A 186 -7.73 10.50 -17.78
CA GLN A 186 -7.46 9.94 -19.10
C GLN A 186 -6.60 8.68 -19.04
N ALA A 187 -5.56 8.65 -18.18
CA ALA A 187 -4.72 7.45 -18.01
C ALA A 187 -5.52 6.29 -17.42
N VAL A 188 -6.35 6.53 -16.42
CA VAL A 188 -7.26 5.52 -15.84
C VAL A 188 -8.20 4.99 -16.92
N GLN A 189 -8.86 5.88 -17.66
CA GLN A 189 -9.84 5.50 -18.68
C GLN A 189 -9.20 4.72 -19.85
N SER A 190 -8.03 5.16 -20.34
CA SER A 190 -7.35 4.50 -21.46
C SER A 190 -6.82 3.11 -21.12
N THR A 191 -6.61 2.81 -19.84
CA THR A 191 -6.17 1.50 -19.33
C THR A 191 -7.27 0.75 -18.58
N ALA A 192 -8.55 1.16 -18.72
CA ALA A 192 -9.63 0.57 -17.95
C ALA A 192 -9.71 -0.95 -18.13
N GLY A 193 -9.69 -1.68 -17.01
CA GLY A 193 -9.67 -3.14 -16.98
C GLY A 193 -8.32 -3.78 -17.31
N GLU A 194 -7.26 -3.04 -17.63
CA GLU A 194 -5.93 -3.60 -17.84
C GLU A 194 -5.25 -3.92 -16.49
N VAL A 195 -4.73 -5.15 -16.39
CA VAL A 195 -4.02 -5.68 -15.22
C VAL A 195 -2.72 -6.34 -15.62
N LEU A 196 -1.78 -6.41 -14.69
CA LEU A 196 -0.51 -7.13 -14.90
C LEU A 196 -0.64 -8.55 -14.35
N ILE A 197 -0.33 -9.56 -15.17
CA ILE A 197 -0.37 -10.96 -14.78
C ILE A 197 0.98 -11.64 -14.95
N TYR A 198 1.21 -12.65 -14.09
CA TYR A 198 2.33 -13.57 -14.18
C TYR A 198 1.78 -15.00 -14.28
N GLY A 199 2.01 -15.66 -15.41
CA GLY A 199 1.33 -16.90 -15.74
C GLY A 199 -0.18 -16.67 -15.87
N LYS A 200 -0.98 -17.23 -14.96
CA LYS A 200 -2.45 -17.07 -14.92
C LYS A 200 -2.95 -16.18 -13.77
N ASP A 201 -2.06 -15.76 -12.89
CA ASP A 201 -2.41 -15.06 -11.67
C ASP A 201 -2.10 -13.55 -11.77
N LEU A 202 -2.87 -12.73 -11.04
CA LEU A 202 -2.54 -11.31 -10.86
C LEU A 202 -1.15 -11.18 -10.25
N ALA A 203 -0.27 -10.40 -10.88
CA ALA A 203 1.05 -10.14 -10.35
C ALA A 203 0.97 -9.35 -9.02
N PHE A 204 1.91 -9.57 -8.12
CA PHE A 204 2.13 -8.66 -7.01
C PHE A 204 2.93 -7.46 -7.52
N THR A 205 2.34 -6.27 -7.48
CA THR A 205 2.85 -5.06 -8.12
C THR A 205 3.24 -3.98 -7.09
N PRO A 206 4.22 -4.24 -6.21
CA PRO A 206 4.72 -3.21 -5.31
C PRO A 206 5.47 -2.14 -6.12
N PHE A 207 5.37 -0.90 -5.67
CA PHE A 207 6.07 0.23 -6.25
C PHE A 207 6.62 1.15 -5.16
N HIS A 208 7.58 1.98 -5.52
CA HIS A 208 8.24 2.90 -4.62
C HIS A 208 8.69 4.15 -5.37
N SER A 209 9.01 5.22 -4.64
CA SER A 209 9.35 6.49 -5.25
C SER A 209 10.60 6.39 -6.14
N ASP A 210 11.74 5.92 -5.58
CA ASP A 210 13.05 5.97 -6.25
C ASP A 210 13.91 4.78 -5.80
N SER A 211 14.39 3.99 -6.75
CA SER A 211 15.21 2.80 -6.49
C SER A 211 16.65 3.13 -6.04
N GLY A 212 17.16 4.32 -6.38
CA GLY A 212 18.56 4.69 -6.18
C GLY A 212 19.54 4.07 -7.18
N GLY A 213 19.04 3.55 -8.31
CA GLY A 213 19.83 3.00 -9.42
C GLY A 213 19.65 1.49 -9.66
N HIS A 214 19.04 0.77 -8.73
CA HIS A 214 18.71 -0.66 -8.88
C HIS A 214 17.55 -1.02 -7.97
N THR A 215 16.56 -1.77 -8.47
CA THR A 215 15.46 -2.23 -7.63
C THR A 215 15.89 -3.41 -6.75
N ALA A 216 15.19 -3.62 -5.64
CA ALA A 216 15.51 -4.68 -4.67
C ALA A 216 14.87 -6.01 -5.04
N ASN A 217 15.53 -7.11 -4.67
CA ASN A 217 14.93 -8.43 -4.70
C ASN A 217 13.87 -8.56 -3.59
N ASN A 218 12.68 -9.02 -3.94
CA ASN A 218 11.59 -9.25 -2.99
C ASN A 218 11.95 -10.21 -1.86
N ALA A 219 12.77 -11.23 -2.13
CA ALA A 219 13.20 -12.19 -1.14
C ALA A 219 14.06 -11.54 -0.03
N ASP A 220 14.92 -10.59 -0.40
CA ASP A 220 15.78 -9.90 0.56
C ASP A 220 15.02 -8.94 1.46
N VAL A 221 13.96 -8.30 0.92
CA VAL A 221 13.16 -7.34 1.66
C VAL A 221 12.06 -8.03 2.49
N TRP A 222 11.27 -8.91 1.87
CA TRP A 222 10.07 -9.53 2.48
C TRP A 222 10.11 -11.06 2.60
N GLY A 223 11.22 -11.70 2.21
CA GLY A 223 11.45 -13.13 2.41
C GLY A 223 10.78 -14.05 1.39
N LYS A 224 9.96 -13.54 0.46
CA LYS A 224 9.28 -14.36 -0.54
C LYS A 224 9.96 -14.27 -1.90
N VAL A 225 10.32 -15.42 -2.48
CA VAL A 225 10.84 -15.47 -3.86
C VAL A 225 9.69 -15.31 -4.85
N LEU A 226 9.76 -14.25 -5.66
CA LEU A 226 8.86 -14.03 -6.80
C LEU A 226 9.76 -13.81 -8.03
N PRO A 227 9.68 -14.67 -9.07
CA PRO A 227 10.64 -14.63 -10.19
C PRO A 227 10.71 -13.27 -10.90
N TYR A 228 9.58 -12.58 -10.99
CA TYR A 228 9.45 -11.26 -11.61
C TYR A 228 9.76 -10.09 -10.66
N LEU A 229 10.25 -10.35 -9.44
CA LEU A 229 10.66 -9.33 -8.45
C LEU A 229 12.09 -9.63 -7.93
N GLY A 230 12.97 -10.08 -8.82
CA GLY A 230 14.38 -10.40 -8.51
C GLY A 230 15.30 -9.19 -8.38
N GLY A 231 14.81 -8.00 -8.64
CA GLY A 231 15.61 -6.77 -8.73
C GLY A 231 16.19 -6.57 -10.13
N VAL A 232 16.06 -5.36 -10.66
CA VAL A 232 16.55 -4.95 -11.99
C VAL A 232 17.32 -3.64 -11.90
N PRO A 233 18.34 -3.41 -12.75
CA PRO A 233 19.03 -2.13 -12.82
C PRO A 233 18.12 -1.09 -13.44
N GLU A 234 18.30 0.18 -13.07
CA GLU A 234 17.69 1.28 -13.81
C GLU A 234 18.38 1.41 -15.17
N PRO A 235 17.62 1.37 -16.28
CA PRO A 235 18.22 1.34 -17.61
C PRO A 235 18.80 2.69 -18.01
N ARG A 236 18.47 3.77 -17.30
CA ARG A 236 18.96 5.12 -17.49
C ARG A 236 19.24 5.82 -16.17
N ALA A 237 20.25 6.67 -16.16
CA ALA A 237 20.47 7.60 -15.07
C ALA A 237 19.38 8.68 -15.08
N TYR A 238 18.80 8.95 -13.93
CA TYR A 238 17.80 10.00 -13.75
C TYR A 238 18.11 10.86 -12.54
N ARG A 239 17.53 12.07 -12.52
CA ARG A 239 17.58 12.95 -11.36
C ARG A 239 16.23 12.95 -10.66
N SER A 240 16.24 12.55 -9.41
CA SER A 240 15.11 12.69 -8.51
C SER A 240 15.50 13.56 -7.32
N PRO A 241 14.55 14.05 -6.52
CA PRO A 241 14.85 14.70 -5.24
C PRO A 241 15.60 13.78 -4.24
N ASN A 242 15.67 12.48 -4.53
CA ASN A 242 16.29 11.45 -3.70
C ASN A 242 17.51 10.80 -4.37
N THR A 243 18.08 11.40 -5.41
CA THR A 243 19.29 10.89 -6.10
C THR A 243 20.45 10.70 -5.13
N SER A 244 20.59 11.54 -4.11
CA SER A 244 21.49 11.34 -2.98
C SER A 244 20.91 12.01 -1.75
N TRP A 245 21.13 11.40 -0.58
CA TRP A 245 20.71 11.96 0.70
C TRP A 245 21.70 11.57 1.80
N ALA A 246 21.76 12.40 2.85
CA ALA A 246 22.43 12.09 4.09
C ALA A 246 21.51 12.47 5.25
N VAL A 247 21.48 11.64 6.30
CA VAL A 247 20.69 11.88 7.50
C VAL A 247 21.52 11.60 8.73
N ARG A 248 21.45 12.52 9.71
CA ARG A 248 22.08 12.40 11.02
C ARG A 248 21.04 11.80 11.98
N ILE A 249 21.34 10.64 12.56
CA ILE A 249 20.47 9.93 13.51
C ILE A 249 21.22 9.81 14.85
N SER A 250 20.58 10.23 15.94
CA SER A 250 21.20 10.13 17.26
C SER A 250 21.45 8.67 17.64
N ARG A 251 22.50 8.42 18.42
CA ARG A 251 22.82 7.06 18.91
C ARG A 251 21.63 6.46 19.68
N THR A 252 20.98 7.24 20.51
CA THR A 252 19.81 6.81 21.29
C THR A 252 18.64 6.38 20.39
N THR A 253 18.40 7.07 19.28
CA THR A 253 17.39 6.67 18.27
C THR A 253 17.78 5.36 17.58
N VAL A 254 19.06 5.17 17.23
CA VAL A 254 19.58 3.92 16.65
C VAL A 254 19.40 2.77 17.63
N GLU A 255 19.80 2.94 18.89
CA GLU A 255 19.70 1.93 19.95
C GLU A 255 18.23 1.56 20.23
N SER A 256 17.34 2.56 20.28
CA SER A 256 15.90 2.36 20.44
C SER A 256 15.31 1.55 19.27
N ALA A 257 15.69 1.88 18.03
CA ALA A 257 15.25 1.15 16.85
C ALA A 257 15.78 -0.29 16.85
N LEU A 258 17.05 -0.49 17.23
CA LEU A 258 17.62 -1.84 17.34
C LEU A 258 16.91 -2.67 18.40
N THR A 259 16.57 -2.08 19.55
CA THR A 259 15.80 -2.73 20.62
C THR A 259 14.39 -3.13 20.16
N LYS A 260 13.69 -2.27 19.41
CA LYS A 260 12.36 -2.56 18.84
C LYS A 260 12.35 -3.82 17.97
N ILE A 261 13.45 -4.16 17.33
CA ILE A 261 13.58 -5.34 16.47
C ILE A 261 14.31 -6.52 17.15
N GLY A 262 14.33 -6.51 18.49
CA GLY A 262 14.86 -7.63 19.30
C GLY A 262 16.39 -7.67 19.34
N GLY A 263 17.08 -6.55 19.11
CA GLY A 263 18.53 -6.45 19.21
C GLY A 263 18.97 -5.50 20.32
N SER A 264 20.12 -5.74 20.93
CA SER A 264 20.80 -4.79 21.81
C SER A 264 22.27 -5.18 21.96
N VAL A 265 23.17 -4.20 21.82
CA VAL A 265 24.62 -4.36 22.00
C VAL A 265 25.16 -3.43 23.09
N GLY A 266 24.26 -2.82 23.86
CA GLY A 266 24.60 -1.72 24.75
C GLY A 266 24.79 -0.42 23.95
N THR A 267 25.72 0.40 24.37
CA THR A 267 26.08 1.63 23.65
C THR A 267 26.67 1.31 22.28
N VAL A 268 25.96 1.67 21.21
CA VAL A 268 26.42 1.40 19.83
C VAL A 268 27.65 2.25 19.54
N SER A 269 28.78 1.59 19.30
CA SER A 269 30.06 2.22 18.94
C SER A 269 30.28 2.32 17.44
N GLU A 270 29.77 1.34 16.67
CA GLU A 270 29.97 1.24 15.23
C GLU A 270 28.79 0.55 14.55
N ILE A 271 28.54 0.90 13.28
CA ILE A 271 27.56 0.24 12.39
C ILE A 271 28.24 -0.08 11.07
N ARG A 272 28.16 -1.35 10.63
CA ARG A 272 28.73 -1.82 9.36
C ARG A 272 27.65 -2.40 8.46
N ILE A 273 27.82 -2.24 7.16
CA ILE A 273 27.04 -2.99 6.17
C ILE A 273 27.59 -4.43 6.17
N ALA A 274 26.73 -5.40 6.49
CA ALA A 274 27.10 -6.81 6.61
C ALA A 274 26.74 -7.64 5.38
N GLY A 275 25.93 -7.09 4.47
CA GLY A 275 25.56 -7.75 3.22
C GLY A 275 24.92 -6.78 2.25
N THR A 276 25.07 -7.07 0.96
CA THR A 276 24.47 -6.31 -0.14
C THR A 276 23.85 -7.27 -1.15
N ASP A 277 22.82 -6.80 -1.85
CA ASP A 277 22.27 -7.49 -3.02
C ASP A 277 23.11 -7.20 -4.30
N LYS A 278 22.69 -7.75 -5.43
CA LYS A 278 23.34 -7.56 -6.73
C LYS A 278 23.41 -6.10 -7.18
N GLY A 279 22.48 -5.26 -6.73
CA GLY A 279 22.44 -3.82 -7.02
C GLY A 279 23.25 -2.96 -6.05
N GLY A 280 23.93 -3.58 -5.06
CA GLY A 280 24.68 -2.87 -4.03
C GLY A 280 23.84 -2.34 -2.88
N ARG A 281 22.55 -2.69 -2.81
CA ARG A 281 21.64 -2.31 -1.72
C ARG A 281 21.95 -3.11 -0.47
N SER A 282 22.07 -2.44 0.68
CA SER A 282 22.30 -3.12 1.97
C SER A 282 21.15 -4.06 2.33
N THR A 283 21.45 -5.34 2.52
CA THR A 283 20.53 -6.38 2.97
C THR A 283 20.60 -6.60 4.48
N ALA A 284 21.79 -6.37 5.08
CA ALA A 284 22.04 -6.53 6.51
C ALA A 284 22.96 -5.46 7.06
N LEU A 285 22.74 -5.07 8.31
CA LEU A 285 23.57 -4.17 9.10
C LEU A 285 24.04 -4.88 10.37
N THR A 286 25.33 -4.74 10.69
CA THR A 286 25.90 -5.18 11.97
C THR A 286 26.15 -4.00 12.88
N PHE A 287 25.58 -4.05 14.07
CA PHE A 287 25.77 -3.09 15.15
C PHE A 287 26.77 -3.65 16.15
N ILE A 288 27.72 -2.84 16.58
CA ILE A 288 28.81 -3.23 17.49
C ILE A 288 28.73 -2.34 18.74
N GLY A 289 28.91 -2.94 19.90
CA GLY A 289 28.94 -2.26 21.20
C GLY A 289 29.55 -3.11 22.29
N PRO A 290 29.58 -2.67 23.56
CA PRO A 290 30.26 -3.35 24.65
C PRO A 290 29.71 -4.75 24.97
N ARG A 291 28.46 -5.05 24.57
CA ARG A 291 27.84 -6.38 24.74
C ARG A 291 28.00 -7.28 23.52
N GLY A 292 28.96 -6.97 22.63
CA GLY A 292 29.20 -7.72 21.40
C GLY A 292 28.64 -7.08 20.16
N SER A 293 28.22 -7.90 19.19
CA SER A 293 27.66 -7.44 17.93
C SER A 293 26.31 -8.09 17.63
N LYS A 294 25.46 -7.37 16.86
CA LYS A 294 24.16 -7.85 16.39
C LYS A 294 23.98 -7.50 14.93
N THR A 295 23.72 -8.52 14.10
CA THR A 295 23.35 -8.32 12.70
C THR A 295 21.83 -8.42 12.54
N VAL A 296 21.23 -7.48 11.81
CA VAL A 296 19.80 -7.42 11.52
C VAL A 296 19.55 -7.09 10.05
N LYS A 297 18.38 -7.46 9.51
CA LYS A 297 18.00 -7.06 8.15
C LYS A 297 17.90 -5.54 8.05
N SER A 298 18.50 -4.96 7.01
CA SER A 298 18.47 -3.51 6.75
C SER A 298 17.04 -2.98 6.57
N SER A 299 16.15 -3.76 5.94
CA SER A 299 14.73 -3.41 5.77
C SER A 299 14.01 -3.29 7.11
N LEU A 300 14.25 -4.20 8.07
CA LEU A 300 13.66 -4.14 9.41
C LEU A 300 14.17 -2.93 10.19
N PHE A 301 15.48 -2.68 10.15
CA PHE A 301 16.07 -1.51 10.81
C PHE A 301 15.52 -0.21 10.24
N ARG A 302 15.40 -0.12 8.90
CA ARG A 302 14.78 1.02 8.22
C ARG A 302 13.35 1.28 8.72
N MET A 303 12.53 0.24 8.85
CA MET A 303 11.16 0.37 9.36
C MET A 303 11.13 0.80 10.83
N ALA A 304 12.04 0.29 11.67
CA ALA A 304 12.13 0.64 13.09
C ALA A 304 12.60 2.08 13.34
N ILE A 305 13.50 2.60 12.49
CA ILE A 305 13.93 4.02 12.49
C ILE A 305 12.82 4.93 11.99
N GLY A 306 12.06 4.48 11.02
CA GLY A 306 11.06 5.23 10.28
C GLY A 306 11.45 5.44 8.82
N PRO A 307 10.58 5.06 7.88
CA PRO A 307 10.87 5.09 6.43
C PRO A 307 11.03 6.51 5.86
N ASN A 308 10.59 7.53 6.57
CA ASN A 308 10.79 8.94 6.21
C ASN A 308 12.14 9.49 6.71
N ILE A 309 12.73 8.87 7.73
CA ILE A 309 14.06 9.21 8.27
C ILE A 309 15.13 8.49 7.48
N LEU A 310 15.14 7.16 7.49
CA LEU A 310 16.02 6.33 6.67
C LEU A 310 15.31 6.00 5.35
N LYS A 311 15.51 6.86 4.34
CA LYS A 311 14.71 6.86 3.10
C LYS A 311 14.76 5.55 2.33
N SER A 312 15.90 4.88 2.28
CA SER A 312 16.08 3.59 1.60
C SER A 312 17.17 2.76 2.26
N THR A 313 17.34 1.53 1.81
CA THR A 313 18.47 0.67 2.16
C THR A 313 19.58 0.68 1.10
N MET A 314 19.49 1.53 0.07
CA MET A 314 20.55 1.79 -0.89
C MET A 314 21.58 2.74 -0.24
N LEU A 315 22.33 2.18 0.70
CA LEU A 315 23.37 2.90 1.45
C LEU A 315 24.64 2.95 0.61
N THR A 316 25.10 4.14 0.30
CA THR A 316 26.27 4.35 -0.56
C THR A 316 27.14 5.44 0.02
N ALA A 317 28.44 5.35 -0.18
CA ALA A 317 29.34 6.48 0.01
C ALA A 317 28.88 7.65 -0.88
N GLY A 318 28.72 8.84 -0.34
CA GLY A 318 28.24 9.97 -1.11
C GLY A 318 28.45 11.31 -0.42
N SER A 319 28.47 12.37 -1.21
CA SER A 319 28.70 13.77 -0.82
C SER A 319 27.42 14.60 -0.71
N GLY A 320 26.27 14.00 -0.42
CA GLY A 320 25.02 14.75 -0.23
C GLY A 320 25.08 15.65 1.02
N PRO A 321 24.38 16.83 1.02
CA PRO A 321 24.28 17.66 2.19
C PRO A 321 23.61 16.90 3.35
N VAL A 322 24.15 17.05 4.56
CA VAL A 322 23.60 16.41 5.77
C VAL A 322 22.37 17.17 6.22
N SER A 323 21.18 16.53 6.19
CA SER A 323 19.96 17.10 6.75
C SER A 323 19.90 16.80 8.25
N GLY A 324 19.82 17.84 9.06
CA GLY A 324 19.79 17.75 10.52
C GLY A 324 18.40 17.55 11.14
N SER A 325 17.35 17.59 10.36
CA SER A 325 15.95 17.40 10.80
C SER A 325 15.21 16.49 9.81
N ALA A 326 14.24 15.72 10.31
CA ALA A 326 13.40 14.87 9.49
C ALA A 326 12.76 15.69 8.36
N PRO A 327 12.97 15.36 7.08
CA PRO A 327 12.29 16.06 6.01
C PRO A 327 10.81 15.73 6.08
N GLN A 328 9.98 16.76 6.25
CA GLN A 328 8.57 16.64 5.90
C GLN A 328 8.51 16.31 4.41
N GLN A 329 7.74 15.29 4.08
CA GLN A 329 7.38 14.97 2.70
C GLN A 329 6.81 16.27 2.08
N PRO A 330 7.29 16.74 0.92
CA PRO A 330 6.55 17.74 0.21
C PRO A 330 5.20 17.10 -0.13
N ALA A 331 4.16 17.55 0.58
CA ALA A 331 2.80 17.27 0.18
C ALA A 331 2.65 17.69 -1.28
N PRO A 332 1.96 16.93 -2.14
CA PRO A 332 1.55 17.45 -3.43
C PRO A 332 0.89 18.80 -3.15
N SER A 333 1.35 19.85 -3.83
CA SER A 333 0.95 21.24 -3.60
C SER A 333 -0.56 21.35 -3.46
N ALA A 334 -0.99 21.68 -2.24
CA ALA A 334 -2.37 22.03 -1.96
C ALA A 334 -2.69 23.38 -2.63
N PRO A 335 -3.92 23.60 -3.09
CA PRO A 335 -4.37 24.93 -3.49
C PRO A 335 -4.29 25.89 -2.30
N PRO A 336 -4.11 27.21 -2.52
CA PRO A 336 -3.87 28.18 -1.47
C PRO A 336 -5.03 28.18 -0.46
N ALA A 337 -4.68 28.08 0.82
CA ALA A 337 -5.62 28.15 1.93
C ALA A 337 -5.81 29.61 2.34
N ASP A 338 -7.04 30.07 2.34
CA ASP A 338 -7.45 31.27 3.09
C ASP A 338 -7.42 30.97 4.59
N SER A 339 -6.85 31.92 5.32
CA SER A 339 -6.53 31.84 6.73
C SER A 339 -7.76 32.00 7.63
N ALA A 340 -8.00 31.00 8.50
CA ALA A 340 -8.69 31.24 9.77
C ALA A 340 -8.10 30.31 10.84
N ALA A 341 -7.56 30.88 11.90
CA ALA A 341 -6.96 30.22 13.04
C ALA A 341 -7.99 29.40 13.83
N MET A 342 -7.61 28.19 14.26
CA MET A 342 -8.37 27.36 15.18
C MET A 342 -7.57 27.03 16.45
N PRO A 343 -8.25 26.83 17.60
CA PRO A 343 -7.61 26.71 18.92
C PRO A 343 -6.94 25.35 19.13
N GLU A 344 -5.88 25.42 19.89
CA GLU A 344 -5.02 24.32 20.35
C GLU A 344 -5.77 23.42 21.35
N ILE A 345 -5.81 22.10 21.12
CA ILE A 345 -6.33 21.10 22.05
C ILE A 345 -5.15 20.45 22.76
N LYS A 346 -5.17 20.49 24.09
CA LYS A 346 -4.12 19.98 24.96
C LYS A 346 -4.22 18.46 25.15
N GLU A 347 -3.06 17.83 25.28
CA GLU A 347 -2.76 16.39 25.34
C GLU A 347 -3.24 15.67 26.62
N SER A 348 -4.06 16.30 27.47
CA SER A 348 -4.40 15.81 28.83
C SER A 348 -5.71 15.03 28.98
N ASP A 349 -6.49 14.80 27.91
CA ASP A 349 -7.85 14.26 28.06
C ASP A 349 -8.02 12.78 27.62
N TRP A 350 -6.96 11.98 27.69
CA TRP A 350 -7.05 10.55 27.36
C TRP A 350 -6.86 9.65 28.59
N VAL A 351 -7.96 9.09 29.10
CA VAL A 351 -7.97 8.04 30.11
C VAL A 351 -8.63 6.79 29.53
N PRO A 352 -8.02 5.60 29.59
CA PRO A 352 -8.66 4.38 29.13
C PRO A 352 -9.47 3.75 30.27
N ASP A 353 -10.73 3.42 30.01
CA ASP A 353 -11.58 2.63 30.93
C ASP A 353 -11.61 1.15 30.53
N ALA A 354 -11.40 0.29 31.51
CA ALA A 354 -11.38 -1.15 31.39
C ALA A 354 -12.67 -1.73 32.02
N SER A 355 -13.58 -2.27 31.19
CA SER A 355 -14.52 -3.27 31.68
C SER A 355 -15.04 -4.15 30.54
N GLY A 356 -14.88 -5.49 30.73
CA GLY A 356 -15.28 -6.49 29.76
C GLY A 356 -16.74 -6.90 29.88
N SER A 357 -17.26 -7.46 28.79
CA SER A 357 -18.32 -8.47 28.82
C SER A 357 -18.43 -9.22 27.48
N THR A 358 -18.63 -10.52 27.59
CA THR A 358 -18.75 -11.56 26.57
C THR A 358 -20.14 -11.56 25.90
N ASP A 359 -20.26 -11.81 24.59
CA ASP A 359 -20.88 -13.01 24.02
C ASP A 359 -21.05 -13.00 22.49
N GLY A 360 -20.85 -14.16 21.86
CA GLY A 360 -21.54 -14.70 20.69
C GLY A 360 -21.15 -14.26 19.28
N GLY A 361 -20.08 -14.85 18.70
CA GLY A 361 -19.80 -14.82 17.26
C GLY A 361 -18.33 -14.54 16.94
N LEU A 362 -17.60 -15.55 16.47
CA LEU A 362 -16.14 -15.63 16.30
C LEU A 362 -15.43 -14.28 16.37
N PRO A 363 -14.87 -13.88 17.49
CA PRO A 363 -14.12 -12.65 17.62
C PRO A 363 -12.74 -12.87 16.98
N ARG A 364 -12.25 -11.93 16.17
CA ARG A 364 -10.82 -11.66 16.20
C ARG A 364 -10.56 -11.10 17.61
N ALA A 365 -10.30 -12.00 18.55
CA ALA A 365 -9.77 -11.60 19.83
C ALA A 365 -8.57 -10.69 19.60
N PRO A 366 -8.36 -9.63 20.40
CA PRO A 366 -7.12 -8.91 20.41
C PRO A 366 -6.01 -9.96 20.52
N VAL A 367 -4.94 -9.78 19.71
CA VAL A 367 -3.82 -10.73 19.73
C VAL A 367 -3.34 -10.81 21.17
N PRO A 368 -3.36 -11.99 21.82
CA PRO A 368 -3.00 -12.09 23.22
C PRO A 368 -1.60 -11.56 23.45
N THR A 369 -1.44 -10.67 24.40
CA THR A 369 -0.14 -10.15 24.83
C THR A 369 0.48 -11.10 25.87
N SER A 370 1.78 -11.29 25.82
CA SER A 370 2.54 -12.06 26.80
C SER A 370 3.90 -11.42 27.02
N ASN A 371 4.20 -11.09 28.27
CA ASN A 371 5.51 -10.58 28.66
C ASN A 371 6.60 -11.67 28.69
N GLU A 372 6.24 -12.94 28.49
CA GLU A 372 7.23 -14.01 28.39
C GLU A 372 7.86 -14.00 26.97
N PRO A 373 9.18 -14.01 26.88
CA PRO A 373 9.87 -14.13 25.60
C PRO A 373 9.59 -15.48 24.93
N LEU A 374 9.56 -15.49 23.62
CA LEU A 374 9.49 -16.75 22.87
C LEU A 374 10.77 -17.57 23.10
N SER A 375 10.62 -18.89 23.23
CA SER A 375 11.77 -19.79 23.20
C SER A 375 12.44 -19.76 21.81
N PRO A 376 13.74 -20.11 21.67
CA PRO A 376 14.42 -20.15 20.37
C PRO A 376 13.68 -20.99 19.33
N ALA A 377 13.09 -22.11 19.70
CA ALA A 377 12.29 -22.96 18.82
C ALA A 377 10.98 -22.30 18.38
N GLN A 378 10.36 -21.49 19.24
CA GLN A 378 9.18 -20.73 18.91
C GLN A 378 9.49 -19.55 17.98
N GLU A 379 10.62 -18.86 18.17
CA GLU A 379 11.09 -17.80 17.27
C GLU A 379 11.44 -18.33 15.88
N GLU A 380 12.12 -19.47 15.81
CA GLU A 380 12.43 -20.14 14.55
C GLU A 380 11.13 -20.52 13.81
N ARG A 381 10.14 -21.02 14.53
CA ARG A 381 8.84 -21.41 13.95
C ARG A 381 8.03 -20.20 13.48
N LEU A 382 8.02 -19.12 14.24
CA LEU A 382 7.40 -17.85 13.84
C LEU A 382 8.10 -17.28 12.59
N THR A 383 9.41 -17.38 12.52
CA THR A 383 10.21 -16.98 11.35
C THR A 383 9.87 -17.81 10.12
N ARG A 384 9.73 -19.14 10.25
CA ARG A 384 9.26 -20.00 9.13
C ARG A 384 7.86 -19.61 8.69
N MET A 385 6.91 -19.45 9.59
CA MET A 385 5.53 -19.03 9.26
C MET A 385 5.50 -17.66 8.57
N THR A 386 6.40 -16.76 8.95
CA THR A 386 6.60 -15.47 8.27
C THR A 386 7.12 -15.67 6.85
N ALA A 387 8.13 -16.51 6.66
CA ALA A 387 8.69 -16.86 5.35
C ALA A 387 7.65 -17.55 4.45
N ASP A 388 6.79 -18.40 5.02
CA ASP A 388 5.71 -19.09 4.32
C ASP A 388 4.51 -18.17 4.00
N GLY A 389 4.58 -16.89 4.32
CA GLY A 389 3.54 -15.90 4.04
C GLY A 389 2.24 -16.14 4.82
N VAL A 390 2.33 -16.72 6.02
CA VAL A 390 1.20 -16.98 6.91
C VAL A 390 0.63 -15.68 7.47
N PHE A 391 1.46 -14.64 7.59
CA PHE A 391 1.11 -13.33 8.13
C PHE A 391 1.06 -12.25 7.06
N THR A 392 0.11 -11.32 7.21
CA THR A 392 0.03 -10.11 6.39
C THR A 392 1.13 -9.13 6.78
N THR A 393 1.46 -8.20 5.89
CA THR A 393 2.43 -7.12 6.17
C THR A 393 2.03 -6.31 7.41
N ALA A 394 0.74 -6.05 7.60
CA ALA A 394 0.23 -5.34 8.79
C ALA A 394 0.47 -6.14 10.08
N GLU A 395 0.29 -7.46 10.05
CA GLU A 395 0.55 -8.33 11.20
C GLU A 395 2.05 -8.45 11.49
N LEU A 396 2.89 -8.42 10.45
CA LEU A 396 4.34 -8.37 10.61
C LEU A 396 4.79 -7.05 11.24
N ILE A 397 4.20 -5.94 10.83
CA ILE A 397 4.44 -4.62 11.43
C ILE A 397 3.95 -4.61 12.88
N ASP A 398 2.75 -5.15 13.16
CA ASP A 398 2.21 -5.22 14.52
C ASP A 398 3.08 -6.11 15.42
N MET A 399 3.58 -7.25 14.93
CA MET A 399 4.56 -8.08 15.67
C MET A 399 5.88 -7.37 15.95
N LEU A 400 6.31 -6.48 15.05
CA LEU A 400 7.53 -5.72 15.20
C LEU A 400 7.37 -4.53 16.15
N THR A 401 6.21 -3.90 16.13
CA THR A 401 5.90 -2.74 16.99
C THR A 401 5.42 -3.13 18.39
N ASN A 402 4.88 -4.34 18.54
CA ASN A 402 4.35 -4.88 19.79
C ASN A 402 4.95 -6.29 20.03
N PRO A 403 6.18 -6.39 20.54
CA PRO A 403 6.86 -7.68 20.76
C PRO A 403 6.10 -8.63 21.71
N ASP A 404 5.32 -8.08 22.64
CA ASP A 404 4.43 -8.78 23.55
C ASP A 404 3.32 -9.56 22.83
N LYS A 405 2.98 -9.21 21.61
CA LYS A 405 2.01 -9.93 20.77
C LYS A 405 2.59 -11.09 19.97
N LYS A 406 3.91 -11.26 19.91
CA LYS A 406 4.55 -12.33 19.11
C LYS A 406 4.03 -13.74 19.46
N LYS A 407 3.78 -14.01 20.74
CA LYS A 407 3.25 -15.30 21.20
C LYS A 407 1.80 -15.52 20.71
N GLY A 408 1.01 -14.45 20.68
CA GLY A 408 -0.34 -14.46 20.10
C GLY A 408 -0.32 -14.72 18.60
N TYR A 409 0.60 -14.11 17.87
CA TYR A 409 0.77 -14.34 16.43
C TYR A 409 1.29 -15.76 16.13
N LEU A 410 2.18 -16.32 16.94
CA LEU A 410 2.57 -17.71 16.82
C LEU A 410 1.34 -18.64 16.91
N TYR A 411 0.44 -18.41 17.84
CA TYR A 411 -0.81 -19.16 17.96
C TYR A 411 -1.72 -18.99 16.73
N ILE A 412 -1.90 -17.76 16.24
CA ILE A 412 -2.66 -17.47 15.02
C ILE A 412 -2.04 -18.20 13.82
N GLY A 413 -0.71 -18.19 13.70
CA GLY A 413 0.02 -18.90 12.66
C GLY A 413 -0.24 -20.40 12.69
N PHE A 414 -0.30 -21.02 13.86
CA PHE A 414 -0.67 -22.44 14.01
C PHE A 414 -2.09 -22.73 13.51
N GLN A 415 -3.06 -21.90 13.89
CA GLN A 415 -4.45 -22.06 13.44
C GLN A 415 -4.59 -21.97 11.92
N ARG A 416 -3.80 -21.11 11.28
CA ARG A 416 -3.79 -20.93 9.82
C ARG A 416 -3.04 -22.05 9.09
N SER A 417 -1.94 -22.54 9.67
CA SER A 417 -1.13 -23.63 9.09
C SER A 417 -1.85 -24.98 9.16
N GLY A 418 -2.62 -25.25 10.22
CA GLY A 418 -3.37 -26.49 10.40
C GLY A 418 -4.56 -26.69 9.45
N LYS A 419 -4.98 -25.65 8.71
CA LYS A 419 -6.09 -25.69 7.73
C LYS A 419 -5.63 -25.84 6.29
N ARG A 420 -4.33 -25.90 5.99
CA ARG A 420 -3.79 -26.14 4.66
C ARG A 420 -3.57 -27.63 4.43
N LYS A 421 -4.35 -28.25 3.53
CA LYS A 421 -4.01 -29.58 2.94
C LYS A 421 -2.62 -29.50 2.30
N PRO A 422 -1.78 -30.55 2.41
CA PRO A 422 -0.48 -30.56 1.75
C PRO A 422 -0.67 -30.50 0.23
N ALA A 423 0.07 -29.61 -0.41
CA ALA A 423 0.14 -29.51 -1.86
C ALA A 423 0.77 -30.78 -2.41
N SER A 424 0.07 -31.43 -3.33
CA SER A 424 0.55 -32.58 -4.12
C SER A 424 1.82 -32.19 -4.90
N GLN A 425 2.78 -33.14 -4.95
CA GLN A 425 4.04 -33.01 -5.68
C GLN A 425 3.84 -32.68 -7.16
N PRO A 426 4.72 -31.90 -7.78
CA PRO A 426 4.61 -31.54 -9.18
C PRO A 426 4.97 -32.72 -10.09
N ALA A 427 4.08 -32.97 -11.04
CA ALA A 427 4.29 -33.93 -12.15
C ALA A 427 5.39 -33.46 -13.09
N ALA A 428 6.03 -34.43 -13.74
CA ALA A 428 7.20 -34.32 -14.60
C ALA A 428 7.07 -33.28 -15.74
N LYS A 429 8.22 -32.68 -16.10
CA LYS A 429 8.40 -31.72 -17.19
C LYS A 429 8.02 -32.29 -18.57
N PRO A 430 7.29 -31.51 -19.39
CA PRO A 430 7.25 -31.77 -20.84
C PRO A 430 8.54 -31.25 -21.52
N PRO A 431 8.86 -31.76 -22.74
CA PRO A 431 10.14 -31.54 -23.38
C PRO A 431 10.34 -30.08 -23.87
N ARG A 432 11.57 -29.68 -23.84
CA ARG A 432 12.11 -28.37 -24.21
C ARG A 432 11.95 -28.10 -25.69
N THR A 433 11.16 -27.12 -26.07
CA THR A 433 11.25 -26.48 -27.40
C THR A 433 12.29 -25.37 -27.30
N THR A 434 13.36 -25.49 -28.08
CA THR A 434 14.43 -24.47 -28.18
C THR A 434 13.90 -23.28 -28.96
N VAL A 435 13.58 -22.20 -28.23
CA VAL A 435 13.42 -20.87 -28.82
C VAL A 435 14.78 -20.18 -28.71
N VAL A 436 15.35 -19.80 -29.84
CA VAL A 436 16.59 -19.02 -29.93
C VAL A 436 16.32 -17.64 -29.33
N PRO A 437 17.08 -17.22 -28.30
CA PRO A 437 16.90 -15.88 -27.72
C PRO A 437 17.41 -14.79 -28.68
N PRO A 438 16.77 -13.61 -28.75
CA PRO A 438 17.35 -12.46 -29.43
C PRO A 438 18.64 -12.07 -28.75
N ALA A 439 19.59 -11.56 -29.54
CA ALA A 439 20.92 -11.18 -29.12
C ALA A 439 20.90 -10.27 -27.88
N PRO A 440 21.82 -10.45 -26.92
CA PRO A 440 21.86 -9.64 -25.70
C PRO A 440 22.14 -8.20 -26.04
N VAL A 441 21.25 -7.30 -25.62
CA VAL A 441 21.51 -5.86 -25.55
C VAL A 441 22.71 -5.68 -24.62
N PRO A 442 23.74 -4.90 -25.00
CA PRO A 442 24.92 -4.70 -24.16
C PRO A 442 24.46 -4.17 -22.78
N ALA A 443 24.93 -4.82 -21.72
CA ALA A 443 24.65 -4.42 -20.35
C ALA A 443 25.04 -2.95 -20.16
N PRO A 444 24.16 -2.12 -19.58
CA PRO A 444 24.52 -0.75 -19.25
C PRO A 444 25.72 -0.78 -18.31
N SER A 445 26.75 -0.03 -18.64
CA SER A 445 27.92 0.15 -17.79
C SER A 445 27.46 0.59 -16.41
N SER A 446 27.91 -0.13 -15.36
CA SER A 446 27.68 0.24 -13.97
C SER A 446 27.98 1.73 -13.78
N PRO A 447 27.14 2.50 -13.09
CA PRO A 447 27.45 3.88 -12.78
C PRO A 447 28.80 3.92 -12.04
N PRO A 448 29.68 4.88 -12.39
CA PRO A 448 31.01 4.94 -11.79
C PRO A 448 30.91 5.00 -10.25
N PRO A 449 31.84 4.37 -9.53
CA PRO A 449 31.90 4.48 -8.08
C PRO A 449 32.08 5.95 -7.69
N ILE A 450 31.22 6.46 -6.81
CA ILE A 450 31.30 7.83 -6.33
C ILE A 450 32.49 7.92 -5.37
N PRO A 451 33.46 8.83 -5.60
CA PRO A 451 34.60 9.01 -4.71
C PRO A 451 34.16 9.53 -3.33
N GLY A 452 34.67 8.92 -2.28
CA GLY A 452 34.83 9.55 -0.97
C GLY A 452 33.76 9.26 0.09
N GLY A 453 34.16 8.57 1.13
CA GLY A 453 33.49 8.48 2.42
C GLY A 453 32.68 7.20 2.64
N ALA A 454 32.68 6.69 3.88
CA ALA A 454 31.87 5.52 4.25
C ALA A 454 30.38 5.85 4.18
N ALA A 455 29.56 4.85 3.78
CA ALA A 455 28.09 4.99 3.72
C ALA A 455 27.47 5.30 5.10
N ILE A 456 28.13 4.84 6.18
CA ILE A 456 27.75 5.10 7.57
C ILE A 456 28.98 5.58 8.31
N THR A 457 28.90 6.77 8.94
CA THR A 457 30.00 7.34 9.75
C THR A 457 29.47 7.74 11.11
N LYS A 458 30.30 7.57 12.16
CA LYS A 458 29.99 8.08 13.49
C LYS A 458 30.50 9.51 13.64
N GLU A 459 29.66 10.39 14.15
CA GLU A 459 30.01 11.79 14.45
C GLU A 459 29.50 12.14 15.87
N GLY A 460 30.41 12.13 16.84
CA GLY A 460 30.07 12.34 18.25
C GLY A 460 29.08 11.29 18.74
N ASP A 461 27.90 11.76 19.18
CA ASP A 461 26.78 10.94 19.69
C ASP A 461 25.73 10.62 18.63
N ALA A 462 26.11 10.59 17.35
CA ALA A 462 25.23 10.30 16.24
C ALA A 462 25.93 9.48 15.14
N PHE A 463 25.10 8.92 14.26
CA PHE A 463 25.53 8.25 13.03
C PHE A 463 24.96 9.00 11.82
N ILE A 464 25.82 9.24 10.83
CA ILE A 464 25.42 9.78 9.54
C ILE A 464 25.24 8.62 8.58
N PHE A 465 24.02 8.43 8.09
CA PHE A 465 23.70 7.49 7.02
C PHE A 465 23.63 8.24 5.71
N ARG A 466 24.29 7.74 4.68
CA ARG A 466 24.28 8.27 3.32
C ARG A 466 23.74 7.23 2.37
N GLY A 467 22.95 7.67 1.39
CA GLY A 467 22.36 6.74 0.44
C GLY A 467 21.67 7.44 -0.72
N ARG A 468 20.96 6.62 -1.51
CA ARG A 468 20.19 7.02 -2.69
C ARG A 468 18.80 6.42 -2.65
N GLY A 469 17.88 7.03 -3.40
CA GLY A 469 16.53 6.53 -3.54
C GLY A 469 15.64 6.73 -2.31
N TRP A 470 14.36 6.44 -2.49
CA TRP A 470 13.34 6.49 -1.44
C TRP A 470 12.30 5.40 -1.64
N GLY A 471 12.14 4.56 -0.63
CA GLY A 471 11.19 3.47 -0.60
C GLY A 471 11.81 2.13 -0.24
N HIS A 472 11.03 1.07 -0.33
CA HIS A 472 11.48 -0.31 -0.06
C HIS A 472 12.36 -0.89 -1.18
N GLY A 473 12.31 -0.31 -2.38
CA GLY A 473 13.11 -0.69 -3.53
C GLY A 473 12.52 -1.80 -4.41
N VAL A 474 11.51 -2.54 -3.98
CA VAL A 474 10.96 -3.69 -4.71
C VAL A 474 9.99 -3.25 -5.81
N GLY A 475 10.06 -3.87 -7.00
CA GLY A 475 9.18 -3.60 -8.12
C GLY A 475 9.44 -2.24 -8.79
N LEU A 476 8.40 -1.53 -9.21
CA LEU A 476 8.53 -0.32 -10.01
C LEU A 476 9.10 0.87 -9.23
N SER A 477 10.10 1.52 -9.82
CA SER A 477 10.58 2.84 -9.44
C SER A 477 9.77 3.91 -10.18
N GLN A 478 9.04 4.76 -9.45
CA GLN A 478 8.19 5.79 -10.06
C GLN A 478 9.04 6.81 -10.84
N TRP A 479 10.17 7.28 -10.28
CA TRP A 479 11.08 8.18 -10.99
C TRP A 479 11.79 7.53 -12.18
N GLY A 480 12.08 6.23 -12.10
CA GLY A 480 12.57 5.47 -13.25
C GLY A 480 11.53 5.38 -14.36
N ALA A 481 10.27 5.03 -14.02
CA ALA A 481 9.18 4.99 -14.99
C ALA A 481 8.89 6.36 -15.63
N LEU A 482 8.95 7.46 -14.86
CA LEU A 482 8.87 8.83 -15.38
C LEU A 482 9.91 9.08 -16.46
N THR A 483 11.17 8.69 -16.19
CA THR A 483 12.30 8.91 -17.12
C THR A 483 12.13 8.09 -18.39
N LEU A 484 11.82 6.80 -18.27
CA LEU A 484 11.62 5.90 -19.41
C LEU A 484 10.45 6.35 -20.31
N ALA A 485 9.34 6.77 -19.70
CA ALA A 485 8.22 7.33 -20.43
C ALA A 485 8.58 8.64 -21.13
N GLY A 486 9.40 9.49 -20.51
CA GLY A 486 9.95 10.70 -21.13
C GLY A 486 10.88 10.43 -22.32
N GLU A 487 11.52 9.25 -22.36
CA GLU A 487 12.34 8.75 -23.46
C GLU A 487 11.52 7.98 -24.54
N GLY A 488 10.19 7.96 -24.41
CA GLY A 488 9.30 7.34 -25.39
C GLY A 488 9.06 5.85 -25.20
N TRP A 489 9.36 5.27 -24.01
CA TRP A 489 8.96 3.91 -23.73
C TRP A 489 7.45 3.81 -23.49
N THR A 490 6.83 2.75 -24.02
CA THR A 490 5.42 2.46 -23.76
C THR A 490 5.22 1.92 -22.35
N ALA A 491 3.98 1.98 -21.85
CA ALA A 491 3.62 1.45 -20.53
C ALA A 491 3.96 -0.05 -20.40
N GLU A 492 3.67 -0.83 -21.43
CA GLU A 492 3.92 -2.27 -21.46
C GLU A 492 5.42 -2.58 -21.34
N ARG A 493 6.27 -1.85 -22.09
CA ARG A 493 7.72 -2.00 -22.04
C ARG A 493 8.30 -1.63 -20.68
N ILE A 494 7.78 -0.57 -20.05
CA ILE A 494 8.18 -0.17 -18.70
C ILE A 494 7.79 -1.22 -17.69
N LEU A 495 6.58 -1.78 -17.78
CA LEU A 495 6.09 -2.82 -16.90
C LEU A 495 6.90 -4.10 -17.03
N GLU A 496 7.21 -4.55 -18.25
CA GLU A 496 8.05 -5.72 -18.49
C GLU A 496 9.46 -5.54 -17.92
N HIS A 497 10.03 -4.34 -17.98
CA HIS A 497 11.33 -4.06 -17.39
C HIS A 497 11.32 -4.24 -15.86
N TYR A 498 10.35 -3.65 -15.15
CA TYR A 498 10.30 -3.72 -13.68
C TYR A 498 9.71 -5.02 -13.12
N TYR A 499 8.95 -5.73 -13.94
CA TYR A 499 8.30 -7.01 -13.61
C TYR A 499 8.53 -8.04 -14.74
N PRO A 500 9.79 -8.47 -14.95
CA PRO A 500 10.14 -9.32 -16.09
C PRO A 500 9.34 -10.63 -16.14
N GLY A 501 8.86 -11.00 -17.33
CA GLY A 501 8.01 -12.16 -17.56
C GLY A 501 6.54 -12.00 -17.17
N THR A 502 6.13 -10.79 -16.80
CA THR A 502 4.70 -10.42 -16.68
C THR A 502 4.19 -9.85 -18.01
N HIS A 503 2.89 -9.79 -18.17
CA HIS A 503 2.27 -9.14 -19.32
C HIS A 503 0.96 -8.46 -18.93
N VAL A 504 0.61 -7.42 -19.67
CA VAL A 504 -0.65 -6.71 -19.50
C VAL A 504 -1.77 -7.53 -20.14
N LYS A 505 -2.87 -7.70 -19.42
CA LYS A 505 -4.07 -8.40 -19.89
C LYS A 505 -5.29 -7.56 -19.55
N SER A 506 -6.25 -7.49 -20.49
CA SER A 506 -7.57 -6.96 -20.20
C SER A 506 -8.34 -7.94 -19.30
N SER A 507 -8.93 -7.42 -18.23
CA SER A 507 -9.81 -8.18 -17.31
C SER A 507 -11.28 -8.07 -17.72
N ARG A 508 -11.54 -7.51 -18.93
CA ARG A 508 -12.87 -7.43 -19.54
C ARG A 508 -13.23 -8.72 -20.24
#